data_d21f264f3ec2e84a4476429c0cc21676
#
_entry.id   d21f264f3ec2e84a4476429c0cc21676
#
_cell.length_a   1.000
_cell.length_b   1.000
_cell.length_c   1.000
_cell.angle_alpha   90.00
_cell.angle_beta   90.00
_cell.angle_gamma   90.00
#
_symmetry.space_group_name_H-M   'P 1'
#
loop_
_entity.id
_entity.type
_entity.pdbx_description
1 polymer ?
#
loop_
_entity_poly.entity_id
_entity_poly.type
_entity_poly.pdbx_seq_one_letter_code
_entity_poly.pdbx_strand_id
1 'polypeptide(L)'
;IALLSCNNNETKGAYKQKSVGNINALQILITDELWNDSVGEEIRKYFAAPTEGLPQVEPLFSIHQMDPSTFSGFIKSNRLFLHVTIGQEDKFTLVTNEYARPQTGAIITAKTKQGLIKLIAKNQEEIIKAYIKSEIKERQRRTAISPLSIDSLKERFGLTIKMPSAYRI
;
A
#
# COMPACT_ATOMS: atom_id res chain seq x y z
N ILE A 1 -22.97 -24.03 -45.44
CA ILE A 1 -21.73 -23.42 -44.84
C ILE A 1 -22.14 -22.81 -43.53
N ALA A 2 -21.82 -23.48 -42.40
CA ALA A 2 -22.11 -22.99 -41.08
C ALA A 2 -20.86 -22.23 -40.57
N LEU A 3 -21.02 -20.93 -40.31
CA LEU A 3 -19.99 -20.12 -39.66
C LEU A 3 -20.06 -20.36 -38.16
N LEU A 4 -19.11 -21.11 -37.62
CA LEU A 4 -18.87 -21.25 -36.20
C LEU A 4 -18.20 -19.97 -35.71
N SER A 5 -18.96 -19.05 -35.11
CA SER A 5 -18.45 -17.89 -34.38
C SER A 5 -17.87 -18.38 -33.04
N CYS A 6 -16.56 -18.39 -32.93
CA CYS A 6 -15.87 -18.60 -31.65
C CYS A 6 -16.14 -17.39 -30.73
N ASN A 7 -17.07 -17.58 -29.81
CA ASN A 7 -17.35 -16.59 -28.77
C ASN A 7 -16.29 -16.74 -27.65
N ASN A 8 -15.08 -16.18 -27.86
CA ASN A 8 -14.09 -16.04 -26.82
C ASN A 8 -14.48 -14.87 -25.91
N ASN A 9 -15.40 -15.11 -24.99
CA ASN A 9 -15.64 -14.24 -23.83
C ASN A 9 -14.53 -14.43 -22.78
N GLU A 10 -13.28 -14.22 -23.18
CA GLU A 10 -12.28 -13.81 -22.21
C GLU A 10 -12.59 -12.36 -21.86
N THR A 11 -13.18 -12.12 -20.70
CA THR A 11 -13.23 -10.80 -20.09
C THR A 11 -11.79 -10.35 -19.89
N LYS A 12 -11.21 -9.70 -20.91
CA LYS A 12 -9.92 -8.99 -20.80
C LYS A 12 -10.09 -8.01 -19.66
N GLY A 13 -9.54 -8.36 -18.49
CA GLY A 13 -9.58 -7.47 -17.32
C GLY A 13 -9.13 -6.10 -17.75
N ALA A 14 -9.91 -5.05 -17.42
CA ALA A 14 -9.62 -3.68 -17.81
C ALA A 14 -8.15 -3.37 -17.49
N TYR A 15 -7.43 -2.77 -18.43
CA TYR A 15 -6.04 -2.37 -18.25
C TYR A 15 -5.93 -1.46 -17.01
N LYS A 16 -5.14 -1.89 -16.02
CA LYS A 16 -4.84 -1.09 -14.84
C LYS A 16 -3.45 -0.52 -14.97
N GLN A 17 -3.33 0.78 -14.80
CA GLN A 17 -2.04 1.47 -14.86
C GLN A 17 -1.08 0.94 -13.79
N LYS A 18 0.23 1.13 -14.03
CA LYS A 18 1.26 0.76 -13.06
C LYS A 18 1.17 1.67 -11.83
N SER A 19 1.26 1.06 -10.64
CA SER A 19 1.29 1.83 -9.40
C SER A 19 2.56 2.65 -9.26
N VAL A 20 2.44 3.77 -8.56
CA VAL A 20 3.50 4.74 -8.28
C VAL A 20 3.67 4.95 -6.78
N GLY A 21 4.62 5.79 -6.42
CA GLY A 21 4.90 6.23 -5.05
C GLY A 21 6.24 5.73 -4.52
N ASN A 22 6.73 6.45 -3.51
CA ASN A 22 7.92 6.05 -2.76
C ASN A 22 7.66 4.79 -1.94
N ILE A 23 8.72 4.12 -1.53
CA ILE A 23 8.59 2.99 -0.59
C ILE A 23 8.03 3.50 0.72
N ASN A 24 7.12 2.74 1.32
CA ASN A 24 6.40 3.07 2.56
C ASN A 24 5.57 4.38 2.50
N ALA A 25 5.29 4.93 1.32
CA ALA A 25 4.35 6.04 1.20
C ALA A 25 2.91 5.51 1.24
N LEU A 26 2.13 5.99 2.20
CA LEU A 26 0.73 5.61 2.41
C LEU A 26 -0.20 6.81 2.20
N GLN A 27 -1.09 6.70 1.22
CA GLN A 27 -2.13 7.69 0.97
C GLN A 27 -3.31 7.45 1.90
N ILE A 28 -3.68 8.46 2.70
CA ILE A 28 -4.86 8.42 3.58
C ILE A 28 -5.98 9.24 2.94
N LEU A 29 -7.07 8.57 2.59
CA LEU A 29 -8.28 9.19 2.03
C LEU A 29 -9.27 9.38 3.17
N ILE A 30 -9.37 10.59 3.66
CA ILE A 30 -10.20 10.96 4.81
C ILE A 30 -10.52 12.45 4.74
N THR A 31 -11.71 12.85 5.15
CA THR A 31 -12.08 14.27 5.21
C THR A 31 -11.25 15.02 6.24
N ASP A 32 -11.02 16.31 6.02
CA ASP A 32 -10.24 17.15 6.94
C ASP A 32 -10.82 17.16 8.37
N GLU A 33 -12.15 17.11 8.48
CA GLU A 33 -12.83 17.04 9.78
C GLU A 33 -12.42 15.79 10.59
N LEU A 34 -12.44 14.61 9.96
CA LEU A 34 -12.06 13.35 10.61
C LEU A 34 -10.55 13.25 10.84
N TRP A 35 -9.75 13.84 9.93
CA TRP A 35 -8.30 13.85 10.03
C TRP A 35 -7.77 14.69 11.19
N ASN A 36 -8.41 15.83 11.43
CA ASN A 36 -8.04 16.75 12.52
C ASN A 36 -8.67 16.38 13.88
N ASP A 37 -9.38 15.27 13.96
CA ASP A 37 -10.03 14.74 15.16
C ASP A 37 -9.36 13.43 15.60
N SER A 38 -9.92 12.81 16.62
CA SER A 38 -9.50 11.54 17.25
C SER A 38 -9.35 10.37 16.25
N VAL A 39 -10.08 10.37 15.14
CA VAL A 39 -9.93 9.37 14.07
C VAL A 39 -8.57 9.50 13.39
N GLY A 40 -8.14 10.73 13.06
CA GLY A 40 -6.83 10.97 12.48
C GLY A 40 -5.70 10.69 13.45
N GLU A 41 -5.89 10.95 14.76
CA GLU A 41 -4.92 10.58 15.80
C GLU A 41 -4.75 9.07 15.88
N GLU A 42 -5.84 8.30 15.84
CA GLU A 42 -5.77 6.84 15.87
C GLU A 42 -5.07 6.27 14.62
N ILE A 43 -5.27 6.88 13.44
CA ILE A 43 -4.52 6.52 12.23
C ILE A 43 -3.03 6.79 12.41
N ARG A 44 -2.63 7.98 12.87
CA ARG A 44 -1.23 8.36 13.08
C ARG A 44 -0.55 7.45 14.10
N LYS A 45 -1.23 7.10 15.17
CA LYS A 45 -0.74 6.22 16.25
C LYS A 45 -0.24 4.87 15.72
N TYR A 46 -0.90 4.28 14.76
CA TYR A 46 -0.51 2.97 14.22
C TYR A 46 0.32 3.05 12.93
N PHE A 47 -0.11 3.87 11.98
CA PHE A 47 0.50 3.87 10.64
C PHE A 47 1.72 4.79 10.55
N ALA A 48 1.83 5.80 11.40
CA ALA A 48 3.02 6.63 11.53
C ALA A 48 3.81 6.35 12.82
N ALA A 49 3.58 5.20 13.45
CA ALA A 49 4.35 4.76 14.62
C ALA A 49 5.86 4.73 14.30
N PRO A 50 6.72 5.05 15.26
CA PRO A 50 8.16 4.93 15.09
C PRO A 50 8.57 3.48 14.75
N THR A 51 9.48 3.33 13.79
CA THR A 51 10.09 2.03 13.49
C THR A 51 11.17 1.73 14.52
N GLU A 52 11.02 0.60 15.23
CA GLU A 52 11.99 0.19 16.24
C GLU A 52 13.35 -0.19 15.63
N GLY A 53 14.43 0.05 16.38
CA GLY A 53 15.78 -0.38 16.01
C GLY A 53 16.52 0.55 15.03
N LEU A 54 15.93 1.66 14.63
CA LEU A 54 16.62 2.65 13.79
C LEU A 54 17.32 3.71 14.66
N PRO A 55 18.54 4.18 14.26
CA PRO A 55 19.25 5.23 14.95
C PRO A 55 18.50 6.57 14.96
N GLN A 56 17.70 6.82 13.94
CA GLN A 56 16.83 8.00 13.82
C GLN A 56 15.38 7.54 13.84
N VAL A 57 14.52 8.37 14.42
CA VAL A 57 13.08 8.10 14.47
C VAL A 57 12.50 8.24 13.07
N GLU A 58 12.14 7.12 12.47
CA GLU A 58 11.44 7.09 11.18
C GLU A 58 10.05 6.48 11.35
N PRO A 59 9.01 7.04 10.72
CA PRO A 59 7.68 6.48 10.79
C PRO A 59 7.60 5.18 9.98
N LEU A 60 6.76 4.26 10.41
CA LEU A 60 6.48 3.00 9.71
C LEU A 60 6.03 3.25 8.27
N PHE A 61 5.12 4.22 8.08
CA PHE A 61 4.73 4.75 6.78
C PHE A 61 4.80 6.27 6.77
N SER A 62 5.28 6.85 5.66
CA SER A 62 5.13 8.27 5.36
C SER A 62 3.69 8.51 4.91
N ILE A 63 2.86 9.04 5.81
CA ILE A 63 1.44 9.24 5.55
C ILE A 63 1.17 10.59 4.87
N HIS A 64 0.30 10.56 3.86
CA HIS A 64 -0.14 11.73 3.10
C HIS A 64 -1.67 11.75 3.09
N GLN A 65 -2.25 12.69 3.84
CA GLN A 65 -3.70 12.85 3.87
C GLN A 65 -4.21 13.60 2.65
N MET A 66 -5.40 13.23 2.18
CA MET A 66 -6.15 13.99 1.21
C MET A 66 -7.65 13.75 1.36
N ASP A 67 -8.44 14.74 0.95
CA ASP A 67 -9.89 14.61 0.91
C ASP A 67 -10.32 13.60 -0.17
N PRO A 68 -11.25 12.69 0.13
CA PRO A 68 -11.73 11.69 -0.84
C PRO A 68 -12.28 12.27 -2.14
N SER A 69 -12.82 13.49 -2.13
CA SER A 69 -13.33 14.16 -3.33
C SER A 69 -12.24 14.48 -4.36
N THR A 70 -11.00 14.64 -3.91
CA THR A 70 -9.83 14.89 -4.76
C THR A 70 -9.17 13.62 -5.29
N PHE A 71 -9.60 12.45 -4.81
CA PHE A 71 -9.04 11.16 -5.19
C PHE A 71 -9.45 10.75 -6.61
N SER A 72 -8.73 11.29 -7.60
CA SER A 72 -9.03 11.08 -9.02
C SER A 72 -7.75 10.92 -9.86
N GLY A 73 -7.90 10.48 -11.10
CA GLY A 73 -6.83 10.41 -12.07
C GLY A 73 -5.59 9.66 -11.59
N PHE A 74 -4.42 10.29 -11.73
CA PHE A 74 -3.11 9.73 -11.39
C PHE A 74 -2.95 9.40 -9.90
N ILE A 75 -3.63 10.12 -9.01
CA ILE A 75 -3.54 9.91 -7.56
C ILE A 75 -4.05 8.51 -7.18
N LYS A 76 -5.03 7.96 -7.90
CA LYS A 76 -5.51 6.59 -7.73
C LYS A 76 -4.45 5.52 -7.96
N SER A 77 -3.33 5.86 -8.59
CA SER A 77 -2.24 4.92 -8.84
C SER A 77 -1.25 4.77 -7.69
N ASN A 78 -1.41 5.47 -6.57
CA ASN A 78 -0.60 5.24 -5.37
C ASN A 78 -0.67 3.76 -4.95
N ARG A 79 0.51 3.18 -4.63
CA ARG A 79 0.62 1.74 -4.35
C ARG A 79 -0.08 1.32 -3.07
N LEU A 80 -0.05 2.17 -2.03
CA LEU A 80 -0.76 1.94 -0.77
C LEU A 80 -1.79 3.05 -0.54
N PHE A 81 -2.98 2.67 -0.11
CA PHE A 81 -3.98 3.64 0.35
C PHE A 81 -4.84 3.08 1.49
N LEU A 82 -5.27 3.97 2.37
CA LEU A 82 -6.26 3.74 3.42
C LEU A 82 -7.41 4.72 3.23
N HIS A 83 -8.61 4.22 2.97
CA HIS A 83 -9.82 5.03 2.84
C HIS A 83 -10.69 4.87 4.07
N VAL A 84 -10.94 5.97 4.77
CA VAL A 84 -11.72 6.02 6.01
C VAL A 84 -12.89 6.98 5.84
N THR A 85 -14.10 6.51 6.04
CA THR A 85 -15.31 7.31 5.81
C THR A 85 -16.47 6.94 6.75
N ILE A 86 -17.31 7.91 7.08
CA ILE A 86 -18.61 7.65 7.72
C ILE A 86 -19.56 7.10 6.65
N GLY A 87 -20.30 6.04 6.98
CA GLY A 87 -21.23 5.37 6.07
C GLY A 87 -22.38 4.69 6.79
N GLN A 88 -23.10 3.83 6.05
CA GLN A 88 -24.32 3.19 6.54
C GLN A 88 -24.08 1.92 7.37
N GLU A 89 -22.87 1.35 7.28
CA GLU A 89 -22.50 0.10 7.96
C GLU A 89 -21.07 0.15 8.50
N ASP A 90 -20.82 -0.65 9.53
CA ASP A 90 -19.48 -0.85 10.08
C ASP A 90 -18.79 -1.97 9.31
N LYS A 91 -17.79 -1.62 8.48
CA LYS A 91 -17.14 -2.55 7.56
C LYS A 91 -15.67 -2.26 7.40
N PHE A 92 -14.89 -3.31 7.29
CA PHE A 92 -13.50 -3.31 6.91
C PHE A 92 -13.27 -4.22 5.72
N THR A 93 -12.47 -3.77 4.75
CA THR A 93 -12.15 -4.56 3.56
C THR A 93 -10.72 -4.27 3.12
N LEU A 94 -9.92 -5.32 2.92
CA LEU A 94 -8.66 -5.23 2.18
C LEU A 94 -8.94 -5.41 0.69
N VAL A 95 -8.36 -4.53 -0.14
CA VAL A 95 -8.49 -4.59 -1.59
C VAL A 95 -7.12 -4.66 -2.26
N THR A 96 -7.04 -5.37 -3.37
CA THR A 96 -5.81 -5.51 -4.14
C THR A 96 -6.04 -5.11 -5.60
N ASN A 97 -5.11 -4.30 -6.13
CA ASN A 97 -5.15 -3.86 -7.52
C ASN A 97 -6.49 -3.18 -7.91
N GLU A 98 -7.05 -2.36 -7.02
CA GLU A 98 -8.34 -1.70 -7.26
C GLU A 98 -8.24 -0.72 -8.44
N TYR A 99 -7.27 0.19 -8.40
CA TYR A 99 -7.10 1.25 -9.40
C TYR A 99 -5.79 1.12 -10.21
N ALA A 100 -4.78 0.47 -9.64
CA ALA A 100 -3.46 0.30 -10.24
C ALA A 100 -2.87 -1.08 -9.90
N ARG A 101 -1.75 -1.45 -10.52
CA ARG A 101 -1.09 -2.74 -10.26
C ARG A 101 0.44 -2.57 -10.17
N PRO A 102 1.10 -3.12 -9.11
CA PRO A 102 0.51 -3.72 -7.89
C PRO A 102 -0.04 -2.65 -6.95
N GLN A 103 -1.15 -2.89 -6.28
CA GLN A 103 -1.73 -1.97 -5.33
C GLN A 103 -2.36 -2.74 -4.16
N THR A 104 -2.21 -2.22 -2.95
CA THR A 104 -2.86 -2.74 -1.75
C THR A 104 -3.56 -1.58 -1.04
N GLY A 105 -4.86 -1.73 -0.81
CA GLY A 105 -5.66 -0.74 -0.12
C GLY A 105 -6.44 -1.35 1.04
N ALA A 106 -6.83 -0.50 1.98
CA ALA A 106 -7.78 -0.81 3.01
C ALA A 106 -8.91 0.21 2.99
N ILE A 107 -10.14 -0.24 3.17
CA ILE A 107 -11.34 0.58 3.23
C ILE A 107 -12.02 0.31 4.56
N ILE A 108 -12.24 1.36 5.34
CA ILE A 108 -12.91 1.33 6.63
C ILE A 108 -14.08 2.29 6.58
N THR A 109 -15.26 1.75 6.79
CA THR A 109 -16.51 2.50 6.89
C THR A 109 -17.15 2.23 8.23
N ALA A 110 -17.69 3.23 8.89
CA ALA A 110 -18.49 3.04 10.10
C ALA A 110 -19.59 4.10 10.21
N LYS A 111 -20.62 3.82 10.99
CA LYS A 111 -21.73 4.73 11.22
C LYS A 111 -21.36 5.95 12.05
N THR A 112 -20.30 5.84 12.85
CA THR A 112 -19.86 6.87 13.80
C THR A 112 -18.35 7.00 13.85
N LYS A 113 -17.84 8.15 14.30
CA LYS A 113 -16.41 8.37 14.58
C LYS A 113 -15.85 7.29 15.52
N GLN A 114 -16.59 6.95 16.58
CA GLN A 114 -16.19 5.92 17.53
C GLN A 114 -16.13 4.51 16.90
N GLY A 115 -17.04 4.24 15.95
CA GLY A 115 -16.99 3.01 15.14
C GLY A 115 -15.74 2.94 14.27
N LEU A 116 -15.35 4.05 13.63
CA LEU A 116 -14.10 4.14 12.86
C LEU A 116 -12.88 3.84 13.74
N ILE A 117 -12.76 4.49 14.90
CA ILE A 117 -11.67 4.27 15.86
C ILE A 117 -11.57 2.79 16.25
N LYS A 118 -12.69 2.16 16.60
CA LYS A 118 -12.73 0.73 16.95
C LYS A 118 -12.30 -0.16 15.80
N LEU A 119 -12.75 0.11 14.58
CA LEU A 119 -12.38 -0.68 13.39
C LEU A 119 -10.91 -0.49 13.02
N ILE A 120 -10.36 0.73 13.13
CA ILE A 120 -8.94 1.00 12.91
C ILE A 120 -8.11 0.22 13.92
N ALA A 121 -8.39 0.35 15.22
CA ALA A 121 -7.67 -0.35 16.28
C ALA A 121 -7.74 -1.88 16.13
N LYS A 122 -8.90 -2.40 15.76
CA LYS A 122 -9.11 -3.85 15.59
C LYS A 122 -8.32 -4.43 14.41
N ASN A 123 -8.25 -3.70 13.28
CA ASN A 123 -7.73 -4.25 12.02
C ASN A 123 -6.33 -3.73 11.65
N GLN A 124 -5.72 -2.83 12.46
CA GLN A 124 -4.44 -2.19 12.15
C GLN A 124 -3.31 -3.19 11.87
N GLU A 125 -3.21 -4.29 12.61
CA GLU A 125 -2.15 -5.30 12.42
C GLU A 125 -2.28 -6.01 11.07
N GLU A 126 -3.50 -6.36 10.67
CA GLU A 126 -3.76 -7.01 9.39
C GLU A 126 -3.43 -6.06 8.22
N ILE A 127 -3.84 -4.81 8.34
CA ILE A 127 -3.56 -3.77 7.34
C ILE A 127 -2.06 -3.54 7.20
N ILE A 128 -1.35 -3.32 8.31
CA ILE A 128 0.10 -3.08 8.35
C ILE A 128 0.84 -4.27 7.73
N LYS A 129 0.48 -5.50 8.10
CA LYS A 129 1.08 -6.72 7.55
C LYS A 129 0.89 -6.81 6.03
N ALA A 130 -0.30 -6.48 5.53
CA ALA A 130 -0.58 -6.47 4.09
C ALA A 130 0.26 -5.42 3.36
N TYR A 131 0.38 -4.20 3.92
CA TYR A 131 1.17 -3.12 3.35
C TYR A 131 2.67 -3.45 3.35
N ILE A 132 3.23 -3.91 4.47
CA ILE A 132 4.64 -4.33 4.56
C ILE A 132 4.94 -5.42 3.53
N LYS A 133 4.07 -6.42 3.40
CA LYS A 133 4.23 -7.48 2.38
C LYS A 133 4.28 -6.92 0.96
N SER A 134 3.44 -5.93 0.65
CA SER A 134 3.43 -5.23 -0.64
C SER A 134 4.73 -4.46 -0.87
N GLU A 135 5.20 -3.73 0.14
CA GLU A 135 6.41 -2.90 0.04
C GLU A 135 7.69 -3.74 -0.05
N ILE A 136 7.78 -4.87 0.65
CA ILE A 136 8.90 -5.81 0.51
C ILE A 136 9.00 -6.30 -0.95
N LYS A 137 7.87 -6.71 -1.56
CA LYS A 137 7.85 -7.14 -2.96
C LYS A 137 8.28 -6.03 -3.91
N GLU A 138 7.84 -4.81 -3.67
CA GLU A 138 8.23 -3.66 -4.49
C GLU A 138 9.71 -3.32 -4.33
N ARG A 139 10.26 -3.37 -3.12
CA ARG A 139 11.72 -3.22 -2.87
C ARG A 139 12.51 -4.28 -3.62
N GLN A 140 12.11 -5.54 -3.53
CA GLN A 140 12.75 -6.65 -4.25
C GLN A 140 12.70 -6.43 -5.77
N ARG A 141 11.55 -6.00 -6.29
CA ARG A 141 11.40 -5.68 -7.72
C ARG A 141 12.33 -4.55 -8.15
N ARG A 142 12.42 -3.47 -7.38
CA ARG A 142 13.33 -2.34 -7.67
C ARG A 142 14.80 -2.76 -7.63
N THR A 143 15.20 -3.54 -6.64
CA THR A 143 16.56 -4.10 -6.54
C THR A 143 16.90 -4.97 -7.74
N ALA A 144 15.93 -5.73 -8.26
CA ALA A 144 16.15 -6.61 -9.42
C ALA A 144 16.32 -5.85 -10.75
N ILE A 145 16.01 -4.55 -10.84
CA ILE A 145 16.20 -3.76 -12.06
C ILE A 145 17.69 -3.50 -12.31
N SER A 146 18.45 -3.22 -11.26
CA SER A 146 19.88 -2.95 -11.36
C SER A 146 20.61 -3.53 -10.13
N PRO A 147 20.78 -4.85 -10.07
CA PRO A 147 21.46 -5.48 -8.95
C PRO A 147 22.96 -5.25 -9.03
N LEU A 148 23.59 -5.08 -7.87
CA LEU A 148 25.05 -5.14 -7.76
C LEU A 148 25.49 -6.60 -7.90
N SER A 149 26.50 -6.89 -8.74
CA SER A 149 27.12 -8.20 -8.81
C SER A 149 28.15 -8.34 -7.67
N ILE A 150 27.98 -9.37 -6.83
CA ILE A 150 28.87 -9.68 -5.71
C ILE A 150 29.26 -11.16 -5.82
N ASP A 151 29.97 -11.50 -6.90
CA ASP A 151 30.34 -12.88 -7.16
C ASP A 151 31.34 -13.42 -6.12
N SER A 152 32.18 -12.54 -5.54
CA SER A 152 33.16 -12.91 -4.51
C SER A 152 32.51 -13.46 -3.22
N LEU A 153 31.29 -13.04 -2.85
CA LEU A 153 30.60 -13.61 -1.71
C LEU A 153 30.09 -15.02 -1.98
N LYS A 154 29.66 -15.27 -3.21
CA LYS A 154 29.20 -16.59 -3.63
C LYS A 154 30.37 -17.57 -3.69
N GLU A 155 31.49 -17.15 -4.25
CA GLU A 155 32.70 -17.97 -4.39
C GLU A 155 33.33 -18.32 -3.04
N ARG A 156 33.44 -17.33 -2.12
CA ARG A 156 34.11 -17.52 -0.82
C ARG A 156 33.23 -18.15 0.25
N PHE A 157 31.94 -17.83 0.26
CA PHE A 157 31.04 -18.14 1.37
C PHE A 157 29.78 -18.91 0.95
N GLY A 158 29.56 -19.15 -0.34
CA GLY A 158 28.35 -19.78 -0.85
C GLY A 158 27.08 -18.90 -0.67
N LEU A 159 27.26 -17.62 -0.35
CA LEU A 159 26.17 -16.68 -0.07
C LEU A 159 25.83 -15.82 -1.28
N THR A 160 24.54 -15.66 -1.57
CA THR A 160 24.07 -14.72 -2.59
C THR A 160 23.25 -13.62 -1.93
N ILE A 161 23.71 -12.38 -2.04
CA ILE A 161 22.99 -11.19 -1.57
C ILE A 161 22.64 -10.35 -2.80
N LYS A 162 21.38 -9.93 -2.92
CA LYS A 162 20.93 -9.00 -3.96
C LYS A 162 20.81 -7.60 -3.35
N MET A 163 21.68 -6.70 -3.79
CA MET A 163 21.65 -5.29 -3.40
C MET A 163 21.51 -4.40 -4.62
N PRO A 164 20.90 -3.20 -4.49
CA PRO A 164 20.91 -2.22 -5.57
C PRO A 164 22.34 -1.77 -5.91
N SER A 165 22.63 -1.55 -7.19
CA SER A 165 23.93 -1.05 -7.65
C SER A 165 24.28 0.36 -7.15
N ALA A 166 23.28 1.10 -6.64
CA ALA A 166 23.49 2.42 -6.01
C ALA A 166 24.21 2.36 -4.65
N TYR A 167 24.26 1.20 -4.00
CA TYR A 167 25.07 1.03 -2.78
C TYR A 167 26.54 0.88 -3.16
N ARG A 168 27.37 1.72 -2.53
CA ARG A 168 28.83 1.57 -2.61
C ARG A 168 29.29 0.63 -1.49
N ILE A 169 30.09 -0.34 -1.83
CA ILE A 169 30.80 -1.22 -0.89
C ILE A 169 32.19 -0.66 -0.66
#